data_3c72a32ce9f11eca95e60065d3374279
#
_entry.id   3c72a32ce9f11eca95e60065d3374279
#
_cell.length_a   1.000
_cell.length_b   1.000
_cell.length_c   1.000
_cell.angle_alpha   90.00
_cell.angle_beta   90.00
_cell.angle_gamma   90.00
#
_symmetry.space_group_name_H-M   'P 1'
#
loop_
_entity.id
_entity.type
_entity.pdbx_description
1 polymer ?
#
loop_
_entity_poly.entity_id
_entity_poly.type
_entity_poly.pdbx_seq_one_letter_code
_entity_poly.pdbx_strand_id
1 'polypeptide(L)'
;MRLISTSARGSIPRSKDTGFRYDTSSDSEPNAWPGKVDGLWRFNLAEIELYRTKKRLLPMDYNFFVAQSHAVVVPNRHEFFEQQMLDTYLDYFKANYTGDRAPPHIGHHFFDYQDGAYREALEEFAQTVCGLPEVRCTTYSALADFLERQDPAALAAYRNGDFPHAADPFSVADNWKLRGRLE
;
A
#
# COMPACT_ATOMS: atom_id res chain seq x y z
N MET A 1 -1.59 30.61 0.38
CA MET A 1 -3.00 30.29 0.69
C MET A 1 -2.98 29.09 1.62
N ARG A 2 -3.22 29.30 2.92
CA ARG A 2 -3.19 28.21 3.93
C ARG A 2 -4.51 27.47 3.88
N LEU A 3 -4.49 26.22 3.50
CA LEU A 3 -5.64 25.36 3.71
C LEU A 3 -5.73 25.01 5.20
N ILE A 4 -6.76 25.52 5.85
CA ILE A 4 -7.09 25.19 7.23
C ILE A 4 -7.73 23.80 7.20
N SER A 5 -6.99 22.78 7.62
CA SER A 5 -7.56 21.48 7.96
C SER A 5 -8.42 21.65 9.19
N THR A 6 -9.71 21.81 9.02
CA THR A 6 -10.67 21.62 10.10
C THR A 6 -10.83 20.14 10.34
N SER A 7 -10.04 19.61 11.27
CA SER A 7 -10.31 18.31 11.89
C SER A 7 -11.68 18.38 12.57
N ALA A 8 -12.72 18.04 11.86
CA ALA A 8 -13.99 17.70 12.48
C ALA A 8 -13.77 16.39 13.27
N ARG A 9 -13.53 16.50 14.57
CA ARG A 9 -13.67 15.39 15.52
C ARG A 9 -15.15 15.02 15.60
N GLY A 10 -15.70 14.47 14.51
CA GLY A 10 -16.92 13.70 14.58
C GLY A 10 -16.58 12.42 15.33
N SER A 11 -17.22 12.17 16.47
CA SER A 11 -17.12 10.88 17.16
C SER A 11 -17.57 9.80 16.18
N ILE A 12 -16.62 9.00 15.67
CA ILE A 12 -16.94 7.80 14.91
C ILE A 12 -17.82 6.93 15.83
N PRO A 13 -19.01 6.49 15.37
CA PRO A 13 -19.87 5.65 16.18
C PRO A 13 -19.07 4.44 16.70
N ARG A 14 -19.23 4.10 17.97
CA ARG A 14 -18.50 2.97 18.57
C ARG A 14 -18.80 1.70 17.78
N SER A 15 -17.78 0.93 17.45
CA SER A 15 -17.87 -0.27 16.60
C SER A 15 -18.92 -1.29 17.05
N LYS A 16 -19.23 -1.33 18.34
CA LYS A 16 -20.22 -2.23 18.93
C LYS A 16 -21.65 -1.97 18.43
N ASP A 17 -21.94 -0.73 17.98
CA ASP A 17 -23.28 -0.32 17.59
C ASP A 17 -23.52 -0.39 16.08
N THR A 18 -22.45 -0.49 15.28
CA THR A 18 -22.52 -0.38 13.80
C THR A 18 -22.12 -1.64 13.06
N GLY A 19 -21.50 -2.61 13.72
CA GLY A 19 -20.99 -3.84 13.11
C GLY A 19 -19.72 -3.64 12.26
N PHE A 20 -19.16 -2.45 12.20
CA PHE A 20 -17.87 -2.22 11.54
C PHE A 20 -16.73 -2.86 12.30
N ARG A 21 -15.76 -3.43 11.58
CA ARG A 21 -14.60 -4.12 12.15
C ARG A 21 -13.29 -3.37 11.92
N TYR A 22 -13.25 -2.54 10.89
CA TYR A 22 -12.07 -1.77 10.52
C TYR A 22 -12.44 -0.43 9.91
N ASP A 23 -11.44 0.43 9.81
CA ASP A 23 -11.50 1.76 9.24
C ASP A 23 -10.17 2.08 8.53
N THR A 24 -10.25 2.75 7.38
CA THR A 24 -9.12 3.11 6.52
C THR A 24 -9.01 4.62 6.28
N SER A 25 -9.61 5.43 7.17
CA SER A 25 -9.78 6.89 6.98
C SER A 25 -8.56 7.72 7.38
N SER A 26 -7.43 7.11 7.69
CA SER A 26 -6.21 7.83 8.07
C SER A 26 -4.99 7.33 7.30
N ASP A 27 -3.97 8.15 7.28
CA ASP A 27 -2.65 7.89 6.72
C ASP A 27 -1.67 7.37 7.80
N SER A 28 -0.53 6.87 7.35
CA SER A 28 0.55 6.36 8.21
C SER A 28 1.91 6.41 7.50
N GLU A 29 2.96 6.10 8.26
CA GLU A 29 4.25 5.76 7.66
C GLU A 29 4.19 4.37 6.97
N PRO A 30 5.07 4.11 5.99
CA PRO A 30 5.03 2.88 5.18
C PRO A 30 5.12 1.58 5.98
N ASN A 31 5.81 1.59 7.09
CA ASN A 31 6.07 0.44 7.96
C ASN A 31 5.12 0.34 9.17
N ALA A 32 4.01 1.07 9.17
CA ALA A 32 3.08 1.06 10.28
C ALA A 32 2.21 -0.22 10.32
N TRP A 33 2.37 -1.00 11.38
CA TRP A 33 1.50 -2.13 11.63
C TRP A 33 0.08 -1.68 12.05
N PRO A 34 -0.96 -2.39 11.60
CA PRO A 34 -2.33 -2.13 12.04
C PRO A 34 -2.49 -2.19 13.56
N GLY A 35 -3.26 -1.28 14.10
CA GLY A 35 -3.62 -1.23 15.51
C GLY A 35 -5.13 -1.15 15.72
N LYS A 36 -5.61 -1.32 16.95
CA LYS A 36 -7.03 -1.07 17.30
C LYS A 36 -7.19 0.30 17.96
N VAL A 37 -8.17 1.06 17.49
CA VAL A 37 -8.63 2.31 18.08
C VAL A 37 -10.13 2.22 18.26
N ASP A 38 -10.64 2.42 19.47
CA ASP A 38 -12.06 2.29 19.81
C ASP A 38 -12.70 0.96 19.40
N GLY A 39 -11.89 -0.11 19.39
CA GLY A 39 -12.32 -1.47 19.03
C GLY A 39 -12.30 -1.76 17.52
N LEU A 40 -11.99 -0.79 16.65
CA LEU A 40 -11.84 -0.94 15.22
C LEU A 40 -10.37 -1.12 14.83
N TRP A 41 -10.08 -2.03 13.92
CA TRP A 41 -8.79 -2.10 13.26
C TRP A 41 -8.58 -0.85 12.40
N ARG A 42 -7.40 -0.24 12.52
CA ARG A 42 -6.96 0.86 11.66
C ARG A 42 -6.04 0.30 10.58
N PHE A 43 -6.52 0.29 9.33
CA PHE A 43 -5.77 -0.07 8.15
C PHE A 43 -5.46 1.21 7.38
N ASN A 44 -4.45 1.93 7.85
CA ASN A 44 -4.08 3.21 7.27
C ASN A 44 -3.44 3.02 5.89
N LEU A 45 -3.66 3.96 4.98
CA LEU A 45 -2.88 4.06 3.76
C LEU A 45 -1.56 4.77 4.07
N ALA A 46 -0.45 4.14 3.70
CA ALA A 46 0.87 4.73 3.93
C ALA A 46 1.17 5.87 2.96
N GLU A 47 1.83 6.93 3.42
CA GLU A 47 2.46 7.86 2.49
C GLU A 47 3.78 7.28 1.97
N ILE A 48 3.84 6.94 0.69
CA ILE A 48 4.99 6.35 0.00
C ILE A 48 5.65 7.35 -0.95
N GLU A 49 6.93 7.18 -1.23
CA GLU A 49 7.66 8.04 -2.15
C GLU A 49 7.47 7.54 -3.60
N LEU A 50 7.02 8.42 -4.48
CA LEU A 50 6.91 8.13 -5.92
C LEU A 50 8.29 7.88 -6.51
N TYR A 51 8.47 6.73 -7.15
CA TYR A 51 9.74 6.24 -7.67
C TYR A 51 10.53 7.31 -8.44
N ARG A 52 11.82 7.45 -8.11
CA ARG A 52 12.76 8.44 -8.66
C ARG A 52 12.34 9.90 -8.48
N THR A 53 11.49 10.18 -7.49
CA THR A 53 11.12 11.57 -7.15
C THR A 53 11.22 11.80 -5.64
N LYS A 54 10.94 13.02 -5.20
CA LYS A 54 10.80 13.37 -3.78
C LYS A 54 9.35 13.58 -3.37
N LYS A 55 8.41 13.26 -4.27
CA LYS A 55 6.98 13.41 -3.99
C LYS A 55 6.49 12.24 -3.14
N ARG A 56 5.78 12.53 -2.08
CA ARG A 56 5.04 11.53 -1.31
C ARG A 56 3.57 11.53 -1.74
N LEU A 57 2.97 10.35 -1.75
CA LEU A 57 1.56 10.17 -2.11
C LEU A 57 0.99 8.93 -1.40
N LEU A 58 -0.32 8.85 -1.30
CA LEU A 58 -0.99 7.61 -0.91
C LEU A 58 -0.96 6.60 -2.07
N PRO A 59 -0.84 5.29 -1.79
CA PRO A 59 -0.78 4.24 -2.81
C PRO A 59 -2.15 3.97 -3.44
N MET A 60 -2.66 4.98 -4.13
CA MET A 60 -3.96 4.99 -4.81
C MET A 60 -3.82 5.55 -6.22
N ASP A 61 -4.47 4.94 -7.18
CA ASP A 61 -4.44 5.32 -8.60
C ASP A 61 -4.67 6.81 -8.86
N TYR A 62 -5.68 7.41 -8.22
CA TYR A 62 -5.95 8.84 -8.36
C TYR A 62 -4.80 9.72 -7.85
N ASN A 63 -4.11 9.31 -6.78
CA ASN A 63 -2.97 10.04 -6.26
C ASN A 63 -1.78 10.02 -7.23
N PHE A 64 -1.56 8.90 -7.93
CA PHE A 64 -0.61 8.83 -9.03
C PHE A 64 -1.03 9.71 -10.20
N PHE A 65 -2.30 9.67 -10.59
CA PHE A 65 -2.84 10.51 -11.66
C PHE A 65 -2.59 12.00 -11.41
N VAL A 66 -2.82 12.46 -10.17
CA VAL A 66 -2.52 13.84 -9.77
C VAL A 66 -1.00 14.11 -9.76
N ALA A 67 -0.21 13.20 -9.16
CA ALA A 67 1.22 13.42 -8.97
C ALA A 67 2.02 13.41 -10.28
N GLN A 68 1.64 12.56 -11.22
CA GLN A 68 2.35 12.36 -12.48
C GLN A 68 1.91 13.32 -13.59
N SER A 69 0.62 13.67 -13.63
CA SER A 69 0.05 14.41 -14.76
C SER A 69 -0.92 15.54 -14.38
N HIS A 70 -1.00 15.93 -13.10
CA HIS A 70 -1.96 16.92 -12.61
C HIS A 70 -3.43 16.57 -12.94
N ALA A 71 -3.76 15.29 -12.88
CA ALA A 71 -5.08 14.74 -13.22
C ALA A 71 -5.51 15.01 -14.68
N VAL A 72 -4.55 15.02 -15.59
CA VAL A 72 -4.81 15.17 -17.03
C VAL A 72 -4.33 13.91 -17.75
N VAL A 73 -5.15 13.36 -18.65
CA VAL A 73 -4.72 12.26 -19.53
C VAL A 73 -3.66 12.76 -20.49
N VAL A 74 -2.50 12.10 -20.53
CA VAL A 74 -1.37 12.47 -21.37
C VAL A 74 -1.14 11.37 -22.41
N PRO A 75 -1.53 11.57 -23.66
CA PRO A 75 -1.33 10.60 -24.73
C PRO A 75 0.15 10.19 -24.85
N ASN A 76 0.39 8.95 -25.23
CA ASN A 76 1.73 8.38 -25.45
C ASN A 76 2.66 8.33 -24.21
N ARG A 77 2.09 8.39 -23.00
CA ARG A 77 2.82 8.27 -21.74
C ARG A 77 2.35 7.08 -20.89
N HIS A 78 1.52 6.21 -21.43
CA HIS A 78 0.93 5.06 -20.76
C HIS A 78 2.01 4.19 -20.09
N GLU A 79 2.96 3.66 -20.86
CA GLU A 79 4.04 2.80 -20.36
C GLU A 79 4.90 3.47 -19.28
N PHE A 80 5.15 4.77 -19.41
CA PHE A 80 5.90 5.50 -18.39
C PHE A 80 5.14 5.59 -17.06
N PHE A 81 3.84 5.87 -17.10
CA PHE A 81 3.03 5.99 -15.89
C PHE A 81 2.80 4.64 -15.23
N GLU A 82 2.54 3.61 -16.04
CA GLU A 82 2.45 2.21 -15.61
C GLU A 82 3.73 1.80 -14.87
N GLN A 83 4.88 1.92 -15.53
CA GLN A 83 6.15 1.48 -14.96
C GLN A 83 6.53 2.24 -13.70
N GLN A 84 6.34 3.56 -13.67
CA GLN A 84 6.66 4.35 -12.47
C GLN A 84 5.77 3.96 -11.27
N MET A 85 4.49 3.66 -11.51
CA MET A 85 3.59 3.17 -10.47
C MET A 85 4.01 1.78 -10.00
N LEU A 86 4.29 0.86 -10.92
CA LEU A 86 4.77 -0.48 -10.62
C LEU A 86 6.05 -0.44 -9.77
N ASP A 87 7.05 0.32 -10.19
CA ASP A 87 8.31 0.48 -9.45
C ASP A 87 8.06 1.06 -8.04
N THR A 88 7.15 2.01 -7.91
CA THR A 88 6.77 2.60 -6.61
C THR A 88 6.18 1.54 -5.67
N TYR A 89 5.28 0.71 -6.18
CA TYR A 89 4.67 -0.36 -5.40
C TYR A 89 5.66 -1.46 -5.05
N LEU A 90 6.56 -1.82 -5.96
CA LEU A 90 7.61 -2.81 -5.71
C LEU A 90 8.60 -2.31 -4.65
N ASP A 91 9.01 -1.05 -4.68
CA ASP A 91 9.88 -0.46 -3.65
C ASP A 91 9.19 -0.45 -2.27
N TYR A 92 7.92 -0.07 -2.22
CA TYR A 92 7.12 -0.11 -0.99
C TYR A 92 6.98 -1.53 -0.45
N PHE A 93 6.60 -2.47 -1.29
CA PHE A 93 6.50 -3.89 -0.92
C PHE A 93 7.84 -4.44 -0.44
N LYS A 94 8.92 -4.21 -1.18
CA LYS A 94 10.26 -4.70 -0.86
C LYS A 94 10.73 -4.19 0.50
N ALA A 95 10.56 -2.89 0.76
CA ALA A 95 10.95 -2.29 2.03
C ALA A 95 10.24 -2.96 3.22
N ASN A 96 8.94 -3.23 3.09
CA ASN A 96 8.19 -3.92 4.13
C ASN A 96 8.51 -5.43 4.20
N TYR A 97 8.65 -6.10 3.06
CA TYR A 97 8.93 -7.53 3.00
C TYR A 97 10.27 -7.90 3.63
N THR A 98 11.31 -7.11 3.41
CA THR A 98 12.64 -7.31 3.99
C THR A 98 12.82 -6.62 5.34
N GLY A 99 11.95 -5.68 5.67
CA GLY A 99 11.96 -4.89 6.91
C GLY A 99 11.09 -5.48 8.01
N ASP A 100 10.11 -4.72 8.45
CA ASP A 100 9.26 -5.06 9.61
C ASP A 100 7.99 -5.84 9.26
N ARG A 101 7.81 -6.24 8.01
CA ARG A 101 6.67 -7.05 7.51
C ARG A 101 5.30 -6.39 7.70
N ALA A 102 5.25 -5.08 7.90
CA ALA A 102 3.97 -4.37 7.95
C ALA A 102 3.20 -4.58 6.64
N PRO A 103 1.89 -4.89 6.70
CA PRO A 103 1.12 -5.16 5.49
C PRO A 103 1.03 -3.93 4.58
N PRO A 104 1.50 -3.99 3.32
CA PRO A 104 1.25 -2.92 2.36
C PRO A 104 -0.24 -2.80 2.03
N HIS A 105 -0.78 -1.59 2.11
CA HIS A 105 -2.16 -1.30 1.75
C HIS A 105 -2.20 -0.49 0.45
N ILE A 106 -2.94 -0.97 -0.54
CA ILE A 106 -3.10 -0.36 -1.85
C ILE A 106 -4.59 -0.20 -2.13
N GLY A 107 -4.98 0.96 -2.63
CA GLY A 107 -6.36 1.25 -3.01
C GLY A 107 -6.46 1.69 -4.46
N HIS A 108 -7.42 1.14 -5.21
CA HIS A 108 -7.71 1.58 -6.56
C HIS A 108 -9.20 1.86 -6.72
N HIS A 109 -9.52 2.84 -7.55
CA HIS A 109 -10.87 3.10 -8.00
C HIS A 109 -11.20 2.23 -9.21
N PHE A 110 -12.49 1.99 -9.47
CA PHE A 110 -12.95 1.33 -10.69
C PHE A 110 -13.00 2.33 -11.85
N PHE A 111 -11.83 2.90 -12.19
CA PHE A 111 -11.71 3.90 -13.24
C PHE A 111 -10.38 3.75 -14.00
N ASP A 112 -10.43 3.84 -15.33
CA ASP A 112 -9.27 3.66 -16.21
C ASP A 112 -8.51 4.99 -16.42
N TYR A 113 -7.89 5.51 -15.36
CA TYR A 113 -7.00 6.66 -15.49
C TYR A 113 -5.82 6.33 -16.41
N GLN A 114 -5.37 7.31 -17.22
CA GLN A 114 -4.26 7.16 -18.18
C GLN A 114 -4.43 5.94 -19.09
N ASP A 115 -5.63 5.76 -19.63
CA ASP A 115 -5.98 4.65 -20.54
C ASP A 115 -5.69 3.25 -19.96
N GLY A 116 -5.84 3.09 -18.64
CA GLY A 116 -5.68 1.81 -17.95
C GLY A 116 -4.29 1.53 -17.38
N ALA A 117 -3.29 2.41 -17.58
CA ALA A 117 -1.92 2.22 -17.11
C ALA A 117 -1.82 1.81 -15.62
N TYR A 118 -2.64 2.40 -14.77
CA TYR A 118 -2.59 2.11 -13.34
C TYR A 118 -3.22 0.76 -12.97
N ARG A 119 -4.22 0.33 -13.74
CA ARG A 119 -4.78 -1.01 -13.58
C ARG A 119 -3.76 -2.08 -14.00
N GLU A 120 -3.07 -1.85 -15.11
CA GLU A 120 -2.03 -2.75 -15.61
C GLU A 120 -0.86 -2.84 -14.63
N ALA A 121 -0.41 -1.71 -14.08
CA ALA A 121 0.60 -1.69 -13.01
C ALA A 121 0.17 -2.48 -11.77
N LEU A 122 -1.09 -2.37 -11.33
CA LEU A 122 -1.62 -3.14 -10.21
C LEU A 122 -1.66 -4.64 -10.51
N GLU A 123 -2.09 -5.02 -11.71
CA GLU A 123 -2.13 -6.42 -12.15
C GLU A 123 -0.72 -7.03 -12.18
N GLU A 124 0.25 -6.34 -12.76
CA GLU A 124 1.64 -6.80 -12.79
C GLU A 124 2.26 -6.86 -11.38
N PHE A 125 2.00 -5.87 -10.55
CA PHE A 125 2.40 -5.89 -9.14
C PHE A 125 1.84 -7.13 -8.42
N ALA A 126 0.55 -7.38 -8.52
CA ALA A 126 -0.08 -8.53 -7.88
C ALA A 126 0.48 -9.87 -8.39
N GLN A 127 0.68 -10.01 -9.70
CA GLN A 127 1.31 -11.19 -10.30
C GLN A 127 2.74 -11.40 -9.79
N THR A 128 3.47 -10.33 -9.54
CA THR A 128 4.85 -10.37 -9.08
C THR A 128 4.96 -10.77 -7.62
N VAL A 129 4.10 -10.24 -6.74
CA VAL A 129 4.30 -10.39 -5.29
C VAL A 129 3.42 -11.45 -4.63
N CYS A 130 2.20 -11.70 -5.14
CA CYS A 130 1.23 -12.58 -4.46
C CYS A 130 1.64 -14.06 -4.43
N GLY A 131 2.60 -14.46 -5.26
CA GLY A 131 3.16 -15.82 -5.28
C GLY A 131 4.46 -16.00 -4.51
N LEU A 132 4.98 -14.95 -3.88
CA LEU A 132 6.22 -15.01 -3.12
C LEU A 132 6.04 -15.78 -1.80
N PRO A 133 7.10 -16.42 -1.28
CA PRO A 133 7.05 -17.08 0.02
C PRO A 133 6.55 -16.13 1.12
N GLU A 134 5.68 -16.64 1.99
CA GLU A 134 5.11 -15.90 3.12
C GLU A 134 4.31 -14.63 2.75
N VAL A 135 3.95 -14.43 1.47
CA VAL A 135 3.09 -13.37 1.01
C VAL A 135 1.67 -13.87 0.81
N ARG A 136 0.71 -13.12 1.32
CA ARG A 136 -0.70 -13.37 1.12
C ARG A 136 -1.41 -12.09 0.69
N CYS A 137 -1.79 -12.01 -0.58
CA CYS A 137 -2.69 -10.98 -1.06
C CYS A 137 -4.11 -11.27 -0.58
N THR A 138 -4.75 -10.31 0.07
CA THR A 138 -6.01 -10.53 0.75
C THR A 138 -6.84 -9.25 0.89
N THR A 139 -8.06 -9.35 1.37
CA THR A 139 -8.93 -8.22 1.71
C THR A 139 -8.70 -7.74 3.14
N TYR A 140 -9.13 -6.52 3.46
CA TYR A 140 -9.11 -6.01 4.84
C TYR A 140 -9.90 -6.88 5.82
N SER A 141 -11.03 -7.45 5.40
CA SER A 141 -11.81 -8.36 6.24
C SER A 141 -11.00 -9.59 6.63
N ALA A 142 -10.31 -10.21 5.67
CA ALA A 142 -9.48 -11.38 5.95
C ALA A 142 -8.21 -11.02 6.73
N LEU A 143 -7.65 -9.83 6.53
CA LEU A 143 -6.57 -9.32 7.37
C LEU A 143 -7.04 -9.09 8.81
N ALA A 144 -8.22 -8.52 9.03
CA ALA A 144 -8.81 -8.37 10.36
C ALA A 144 -8.99 -9.73 11.03
N ASP A 145 -9.52 -10.74 10.30
CA ASP A 145 -9.65 -12.10 10.80
C ASP A 145 -8.31 -12.74 11.19
N PHE A 146 -7.29 -12.49 10.39
CA PHE A 146 -5.93 -12.94 10.70
C PHE A 146 -5.42 -12.31 12.00
N LEU A 147 -5.48 -10.99 12.09
CA LEU A 147 -4.97 -10.25 13.25
C LEU A 147 -5.71 -10.57 14.55
N GLU A 148 -7.02 -10.86 14.49
CA GLU A 148 -7.82 -11.24 15.66
C GLU A 148 -7.50 -12.63 16.19
N ARG A 149 -6.93 -13.49 15.37
CA ARG A 149 -6.49 -14.85 15.78
C ARG A 149 -5.06 -14.89 16.30
N GLN A 150 -4.30 -13.81 16.15
CA GLN A 150 -2.93 -13.77 16.65
C GLN A 150 -2.89 -13.57 18.17
N ASP A 151 -1.90 -14.19 18.79
CA ASP A 151 -1.57 -13.90 20.18
C ASP A 151 -1.14 -12.42 20.32
N PRO A 152 -1.58 -11.68 21.34
CA PRO A 152 -1.19 -10.29 21.54
C PRO A 152 0.33 -10.09 21.66
N ALA A 153 1.07 -11.05 22.21
CA ALA A 153 2.53 -10.98 22.28
C ALA A 153 3.17 -11.15 20.92
N ALA A 154 2.61 -12.01 20.04
CA ALA A 154 3.06 -12.14 18.65
C ALA A 154 2.82 -10.85 17.86
N LEU A 155 1.66 -10.20 18.04
CA LEU A 155 1.39 -8.89 17.41
C LEU A 155 2.33 -7.80 17.92
N ALA A 156 2.68 -7.81 19.19
CA ALA A 156 3.66 -6.89 19.76
C ALA A 156 5.05 -7.13 19.17
N ALA A 157 5.47 -8.39 19.03
CA ALA A 157 6.73 -8.76 18.39
C ALA A 157 6.78 -8.27 16.92
N TYR A 158 5.71 -8.49 16.15
CA TYR A 158 5.62 -7.99 14.77
C TYR A 158 5.77 -6.47 14.69
N ARG A 159 5.08 -5.72 15.56
CA ARG A 159 5.19 -4.25 15.60
C ARG A 159 6.58 -3.75 15.98
N ASN A 160 7.34 -4.54 16.70
CA ASN A 160 8.71 -4.23 17.12
C ASN A 160 9.76 -4.76 16.13
N GLY A 161 9.36 -5.48 15.08
CA GLY A 161 10.29 -6.13 14.17
C GLY A 161 11.00 -7.37 14.74
N ASP A 162 10.50 -7.94 15.82
CA ASP A 162 11.08 -9.10 16.52
C ASP A 162 10.62 -10.40 15.85
N PHE A 163 11.01 -10.62 14.60
CA PHE A 163 10.74 -11.85 13.85
C PHE A 163 11.85 -12.11 12.82
N PRO A 164 12.00 -13.35 12.33
CA PRO A 164 12.98 -13.66 11.30
C PRO A 164 12.71 -12.84 10.03
N HIS A 165 13.70 -12.08 9.58
CA HIS A 165 13.60 -11.36 8.32
C HIS A 165 13.74 -12.34 7.15
N ALA A 166 12.88 -12.21 6.15
CA ALA A 166 13.01 -12.92 4.90
C ALA A 166 14.23 -12.39 4.12
N ALA A 167 14.90 -13.28 3.39
CA ALA A 167 15.86 -12.84 2.39
C ALA A 167 15.16 -12.00 1.32
N ASP A 168 15.86 -11.03 0.75
CA ASP A 168 15.33 -10.23 -0.35
C ASP A 168 14.94 -11.14 -1.53
N PRO A 169 13.68 -11.29 -1.87
CA PRO A 169 13.22 -12.20 -2.90
C PRO A 169 13.66 -11.75 -4.29
N PHE A 170 14.15 -10.52 -4.41
CA PHE A 170 14.64 -9.93 -5.64
C PHE A 170 16.16 -9.95 -5.74
N SER A 171 16.88 -10.34 -4.66
CA SER A 171 18.35 -10.38 -4.65
C SER A 171 18.93 -11.57 -5.41
N VAL A 172 18.17 -12.64 -5.55
CA VAL A 172 18.60 -13.89 -6.25
C VAL A 172 18.18 -13.87 -7.72
N ALA A 173 17.32 -12.98 -8.09
CA ALA A 173 16.86 -12.81 -9.45
C ALA A 173 17.02 -11.35 -9.86
N ASP A 174 18.07 -11.05 -10.59
CA ASP A 174 18.07 -9.93 -11.54
C ASP A 174 16.86 -9.99 -12.53
N ASN A 175 15.90 -10.84 -12.24
CA ASN A 175 14.76 -11.14 -13.11
C ASN A 175 13.73 -10.04 -13.18
N TRP A 176 13.60 -9.16 -12.18
CA TRP A 176 12.74 -8.00 -12.33
C TRP A 176 13.41 -6.88 -13.14
N LYS A 177 14.75 -6.77 -13.08
CA LYS A 177 15.53 -5.88 -13.97
C LYS A 177 15.63 -6.40 -15.39
N LEU A 178 15.41 -7.71 -15.63
CA LEU A 178 15.45 -8.31 -16.96
C LEU A 178 14.19 -8.06 -17.79
N ARG A 179 13.14 -7.49 -17.23
CA ARG A 179 12.07 -6.86 -18.02
C ARG A 179 12.47 -5.45 -18.41
N GLY A 180 13.70 -5.33 -18.92
CA GLY A 180 14.30 -4.11 -19.41
C GLY A 180 13.43 -3.45 -20.47
N ARG A 181 12.74 -2.42 -20.07
CA ARG A 181 12.14 -1.44 -20.95
C ARG A 181 12.16 -0.06 -20.33
N LEU A 182 13.32 0.43 -20.00
CA LEU A 182 13.53 1.87 -19.83
C LEU A 182 15.03 2.15 -20.06
N GLU A 183 15.48 2.03 -21.31
CA GLU A 183 16.52 2.89 -21.86
C GLU A 183 15.87 3.98 -22.69
#